data_97467edc1fe7b9575c8e26aa5805e481
#
_entry.id   97467edc1fe7b9575c8e26aa5805e481
#
_cell.length_a   1.000
_cell.length_b   1.000
_cell.length_c   1.000
_cell.angle_alpha   90.00
_cell.angle_beta   90.00
_cell.angle_gamma   90.00
#
_symmetry.space_group_name_H-M   'P 1'
#
loop_
_entity.id
_entity.type
_entity.pdbx_description
1 polymer ?
#
loop_
_entity_poly.entity_id
_entity_poly.type
_entity_poly.pdbx_seq_one_letter_code
_entity_poly.pdbx_strand_id
1 'polypeptide(L)'
;DLANPVTTINIINHQARDIHLQEQVRIDPDHYTQEEIHTFDVIVYIPNPTETRIWKIVLPESIIPDVLRWYHVVLGHCGYQRLYNTIRSRFHARQLELKCKQFVCRDNCYQYKNQGRGYGFLPPREANTAPWNEVAVDLIGPWKVTVNEIELEFKALTCIDPVTNLAEAIRINNKTSRHIAD
;
A
#
# COMPACT_ATOMS: atom_id res chain seq x y z
N ASP A 1 10.91 16.85 -6.32
CA ASP A 1 9.69 17.01 -5.50
C ASP A 1 8.48 16.62 -6.31
N LEU A 2 7.84 15.52 -5.95
CA LEU A 2 6.58 15.11 -6.56
C LEU A 2 5.45 15.86 -5.84
N ALA A 3 4.92 16.92 -6.44
CA ALA A 3 3.76 17.62 -5.89
C ALA A 3 2.56 16.67 -5.77
N ASN A 4 1.80 16.77 -4.69
CA ASN A 4 0.61 15.94 -4.49
C ASN A 4 -0.48 16.33 -5.50
N PRO A 5 -0.85 15.47 -6.47
CA PRO A 5 -1.84 15.79 -7.48
C PRO A 5 -3.29 15.70 -6.97
N VAL A 6 -3.52 15.04 -5.82
CA VAL A 6 -4.88 14.78 -5.28
C VAL A 6 -5.33 15.84 -4.27
N THR A 7 -4.87 17.07 -4.39
CA THR A 7 -5.43 18.19 -3.63
C THR A 7 -6.84 18.52 -4.13
N THR A 8 -7.75 18.89 -3.24
CA THR A 8 -9.14 19.21 -3.60
C THR A 8 -9.19 20.27 -4.71
N ILE A 9 -8.41 21.34 -4.60
CA ILE A 9 -8.36 22.42 -5.59
C ILE A 9 -7.91 21.90 -6.96
N ASN A 10 -6.89 21.04 -7.00
CA ASN A 10 -6.40 20.49 -8.27
C ASN A 10 -7.44 19.60 -8.94
N ILE A 11 -8.09 18.74 -8.16
CA ILE A 11 -9.16 17.86 -8.67
C ILE A 11 -10.31 18.67 -9.26
N ILE A 12 -10.80 19.69 -8.54
CA ILE A 12 -11.91 20.55 -9.00
C ILE A 12 -11.55 21.26 -10.30
N ASN A 13 -10.36 21.84 -10.39
CA ASN A 13 -9.90 22.52 -11.60
C ASN A 13 -9.89 21.58 -12.82
N HIS A 14 -9.53 20.33 -12.63
CA HIS A 14 -9.56 19.32 -13.68
C HIS A 14 -10.98 18.82 -13.96
N GLN A 15 -11.83 18.63 -12.93
CA GLN A 15 -13.23 18.26 -13.10
C GLN A 15 -14.01 19.32 -13.87
N ALA A 16 -13.78 20.61 -13.59
CA ALA A 16 -14.44 21.71 -14.29
C ALA A 16 -14.11 21.78 -15.79
N ARG A 17 -12.93 21.30 -16.19
CA ARG A 17 -12.47 21.27 -17.59
C ARG A 17 -12.82 19.98 -18.31
N ASP A 18 -13.28 18.94 -17.61
CA ASP A 18 -13.62 17.65 -18.20
C ASP A 18 -15.06 17.67 -18.72
N ILE A 19 -15.21 17.94 -20.02
CA ILE A 19 -16.52 18.02 -20.69
C ILE A 19 -17.27 16.68 -20.59
N HIS A 20 -16.56 15.55 -20.71
CA HIS A 20 -17.18 14.23 -20.61
C HIS A 20 -17.72 13.95 -19.22
N LEU A 21 -17.01 14.38 -18.20
CA LEU A 21 -17.47 14.25 -16.82
C LEU A 21 -18.70 15.12 -16.56
N GLN A 22 -18.73 16.36 -17.07
CA GLN A 22 -19.89 17.24 -16.95
C GLN A 22 -21.11 16.66 -17.67
N GLU A 23 -20.91 15.99 -18.78
CA GLU A 23 -21.97 15.28 -19.48
C GLU A 23 -22.48 14.06 -18.71
N GLN A 24 -21.59 13.28 -18.07
CA GLN A 24 -21.97 12.17 -17.21
C GLN A 24 -22.87 12.59 -16.04
N VAL A 25 -22.57 13.72 -15.41
CA VAL A 25 -23.42 14.29 -14.33
C VAL A 25 -24.83 14.60 -14.83
N ARG A 26 -24.99 14.98 -16.11
CA ARG A 26 -26.32 15.26 -16.72
C ARG A 26 -27.08 13.99 -17.11
N ILE A 27 -26.35 12.99 -17.61
CA ILE A 27 -26.95 11.73 -18.12
C ILE A 27 -27.32 10.81 -16.98
N ASP A 28 -26.49 10.74 -15.95
CA ASP A 28 -26.63 9.78 -14.86
C ASP A 28 -26.44 10.47 -13.48
N PRO A 29 -27.43 11.32 -13.09
CA PRO A 29 -27.37 12.10 -11.86
C PRO A 29 -27.48 11.24 -10.58
N ASP A 30 -27.95 9.99 -10.69
CA ASP A 30 -28.07 9.07 -9.56
C ASP A 30 -26.68 8.56 -9.13
N HIS A 31 -25.79 8.32 -10.09
CA HIS A 31 -24.43 7.86 -9.80
C HIS A 31 -23.40 9.00 -9.75
N TYR A 32 -23.59 10.08 -10.50
CA TYR A 32 -22.67 11.21 -10.53
C TYR A 32 -23.35 12.45 -9.98
N THR A 33 -22.92 12.91 -8.82
CA THR A 33 -23.48 14.08 -8.15
C THR A 33 -22.38 15.00 -7.63
N GLN A 34 -22.77 16.19 -7.15
CA GLN A 34 -21.87 17.11 -6.50
C GLN A 34 -22.07 17.02 -4.99
N GLU A 35 -20.97 16.88 -4.25
CA GLU A 35 -20.94 16.91 -2.79
C GLU A 35 -19.99 18.01 -2.30
N GLU A 36 -20.40 18.70 -1.26
CA GLU A 36 -19.58 19.75 -0.65
C GLU A 36 -18.50 19.12 0.25
N ILE A 37 -17.23 19.33 -0.12
CA ILE A 37 -16.07 18.88 0.65
C ILE A 37 -15.22 20.12 1.00
N HIS A 38 -15.13 20.46 2.28
CA HIS A 38 -14.37 21.62 2.75
C HIS A 38 -14.68 22.92 1.98
N THR A 39 -15.96 23.27 1.85
CA THR A 39 -16.44 24.46 1.12
C THR A 39 -16.28 24.43 -0.41
N PHE A 40 -15.96 23.28 -0.97
CA PHE A 40 -15.81 23.09 -2.41
C PHE A 40 -16.79 22.04 -2.94
N ASP A 41 -17.45 22.34 -4.06
CA ASP A 41 -18.28 21.38 -4.76
C ASP A 41 -17.42 20.44 -5.60
N VAL A 42 -17.43 19.15 -5.25
CA VAL A 42 -16.63 18.11 -5.90
C VAL A 42 -17.56 17.08 -6.54
N ILE A 43 -17.30 16.71 -7.78
CA ILE A 43 -18.05 15.63 -8.43
C ILE A 43 -17.62 14.30 -7.86
N VAL A 44 -18.61 13.56 -7.37
CA VAL A 44 -18.44 12.23 -6.74
C VAL A 44 -19.25 11.19 -7.47
N TYR A 45 -18.84 9.93 -7.34
CA TYR A 45 -19.51 8.76 -7.87
C TYR A 45 -20.09 7.91 -6.74
N ILE A 46 -21.37 7.56 -6.81
CA ILE A 46 -22.10 6.71 -5.87
C ILE A 46 -22.33 5.36 -6.52
N PRO A 47 -21.66 4.27 -6.06
CA PRO A 47 -21.78 2.95 -6.68
C PRO A 47 -23.20 2.35 -6.54
N ASN A 48 -23.83 2.54 -5.37
CA ASN A 48 -25.14 1.97 -5.03
C ASN A 48 -26.03 3.07 -4.44
N PRO A 49 -26.71 3.86 -5.28
CA PRO A 49 -27.53 4.99 -4.80
C PRO A 49 -28.70 4.58 -3.89
N THR A 50 -29.16 3.32 -4.03
CA THR A 50 -30.31 2.77 -3.28
C THR A 50 -29.97 2.21 -1.91
N GLU A 51 -28.73 1.79 -1.69
CA GLU A 51 -28.35 1.06 -0.46
C GLU A 51 -27.57 1.90 0.53
N THR A 52 -26.56 2.64 0.06
CA THR A 52 -25.68 3.42 0.92
C THR A 52 -25.20 4.69 0.23
N ARG A 53 -25.14 5.80 0.96
CA ARG A 53 -24.57 7.06 0.45
C ARG A 53 -23.02 7.07 0.54
N ILE A 54 -22.39 5.92 0.21
CA ILE A 54 -20.93 5.84 0.10
C ILE A 54 -20.53 6.36 -1.27
N TRP A 55 -19.83 7.46 -1.28
CA TRP A 55 -19.35 8.08 -2.51
C TRP A 55 -17.82 8.04 -2.64
N LYS A 56 -17.35 8.22 -3.85
CA LYS A 56 -15.93 8.32 -4.18
C LYS A 56 -15.70 9.54 -5.06
N ILE A 57 -14.63 10.26 -4.83
CA ILE A 57 -14.27 11.41 -5.66
C ILE A 57 -13.93 10.93 -7.07
N VAL A 58 -14.51 11.56 -8.09
CA VAL A 58 -14.22 11.21 -9.48
C VAL A 58 -12.91 11.86 -9.91
N LEU A 59 -11.99 11.04 -10.42
CA LEU A 59 -10.75 11.53 -11.01
C LEU A 59 -10.97 11.78 -12.51
N PRO A 60 -10.80 13.01 -12.97
CA PRO A 60 -10.79 13.33 -14.41
C PRO A 60 -9.66 12.62 -15.14
N GLU A 61 -9.88 12.27 -16.40
CA GLU A 61 -8.89 11.57 -17.23
C GLU A 61 -7.52 12.28 -17.27
N SER A 62 -7.53 13.59 -17.30
CA SER A 62 -6.32 14.42 -17.41
C SER A 62 -5.36 14.33 -16.23
N ILE A 63 -5.86 14.02 -15.03
CA ILE A 63 -5.04 13.93 -13.81
C ILE A 63 -4.58 12.50 -13.49
N ILE A 64 -5.19 11.50 -14.10
CA ILE A 64 -4.93 10.08 -13.77
C ILE A 64 -3.44 9.72 -13.87
N PRO A 65 -2.68 10.09 -14.91
CA PRO A 65 -1.27 9.73 -15.01
C PRO A 65 -0.44 10.25 -13.82
N ASP A 66 -0.71 11.46 -13.36
CA ASP A 66 0.01 12.07 -12.24
C ASP A 66 -0.39 11.41 -10.91
N VAL A 67 -1.66 11.07 -10.74
CA VAL A 67 -2.16 10.32 -9.58
C VAL A 67 -1.53 8.95 -9.51
N LEU A 68 -1.46 8.20 -10.61
CA LEU A 68 -0.83 6.89 -10.64
C LEU A 68 0.66 6.98 -10.30
N ARG A 69 1.37 7.94 -10.88
CA ARG A 69 2.80 8.18 -10.60
C ARG A 69 3.02 8.52 -9.13
N TRP A 70 2.25 9.45 -8.60
CA TRP A 70 2.39 9.87 -7.21
C TRP A 70 2.16 8.72 -6.22
N TYR A 71 1.03 8.01 -6.35
CA TYR A 71 0.75 6.87 -5.49
C TYR A 71 1.77 5.75 -5.64
N HIS A 72 2.23 5.48 -6.85
CA HIS A 72 3.24 4.45 -7.09
C HIS A 72 4.55 4.74 -6.35
N VAL A 73 5.02 5.99 -6.38
CA VAL A 73 6.23 6.42 -5.67
C VAL A 73 6.02 6.41 -4.16
N VAL A 74 4.92 7.03 -3.68
CA VAL A 74 4.62 7.12 -2.23
C VAL A 74 4.44 5.73 -1.60
N LEU A 75 3.89 4.77 -2.34
CA LEU A 75 3.72 3.38 -1.88
C LEU A 75 4.98 2.51 -2.06
N GLY A 76 6.13 3.11 -2.37
CA GLY A 76 7.40 2.39 -2.53
C GLY A 76 7.42 1.52 -3.79
N HIS A 77 6.96 2.06 -4.91
CA HIS A 77 6.92 1.38 -6.22
C HIS A 77 6.15 0.05 -6.18
N CYS A 78 4.97 0.08 -5.62
CA CYS A 78 4.14 -1.10 -5.41
C CYS A 78 3.63 -1.73 -6.72
N GLY A 79 3.18 -3.00 -6.65
CA GLY A 79 2.50 -3.66 -7.76
C GLY A 79 1.11 -3.08 -8.04
N TYR A 80 0.54 -3.40 -9.22
CA TYR A 80 -0.71 -2.80 -9.68
C TYR A 80 -1.91 -3.05 -8.75
N GLN A 81 -2.00 -4.21 -8.11
CA GLN A 81 -3.09 -4.52 -7.19
C GLN A 81 -3.11 -3.61 -5.96
N ARG A 82 -1.94 -3.40 -5.35
CA ARG A 82 -1.82 -2.48 -4.20
C ARG A 82 -2.12 -1.05 -4.62
N LEU A 83 -1.60 -0.62 -5.78
CA LEU A 83 -1.87 0.69 -6.35
C LEU A 83 -3.37 0.89 -6.58
N TYR A 84 -4.02 -0.03 -7.29
CA TYR A 84 -5.45 -0.01 -7.57
C TYR A 84 -6.29 0.00 -6.30
N ASN A 85 -6.04 -0.91 -5.35
CA ASN A 85 -6.82 -1.00 -4.12
C ASN A 85 -6.70 0.27 -3.26
N THR A 86 -5.54 0.90 -3.23
CA THR A 86 -5.34 2.15 -2.50
C THR A 86 -6.11 3.31 -3.15
N ILE A 87 -6.02 3.46 -4.47
CA ILE A 87 -6.71 4.55 -5.17
C ILE A 87 -8.23 4.34 -5.14
N ARG A 88 -8.72 3.12 -5.45
CA ARG A 88 -10.16 2.82 -5.49
C ARG A 88 -10.89 2.98 -4.15
N SER A 89 -10.17 2.99 -3.03
CA SER A 89 -10.77 3.19 -1.71
C SER A 89 -11.40 4.58 -1.55
N ARG A 90 -10.86 5.59 -2.23
CA ARG A 90 -11.30 6.99 -2.12
C ARG A 90 -11.75 7.60 -3.44
N PHE A 91 -11.25 7.07 -4.54
CA PHE A 91 -11.44 7.65 -5.86
C PHE A 91 -12.15 6.68 -6.81
N HIS A 92 -12.87 7.28 -7.75
CA HIS A 92 -13.46 6.59 -8.89
C HIS A 92 -12.84 7.12 -10.18
N ALA A 93 -12.50 6.21 -11.09
CA ALA A 93 -12.12 6.54 -12.46
C ALA A 93 -12.51 5.39 -13.39
N ARG A 94 -12.89 5.73 -14.60
CA ARG A 94 -13.23 4.73 -15.61
C ARG A 94 -12.01 3.84 -15.91
N GLN A 95 -12.21 2.51 -15.88
CA GLN A 95 -11.17 1.51 -16.14
C GLN A 95 -9.91 1.68 -15.27
N LEU A 96 -10.06 2.14 -14.03
CA LEU A 96 -8.93 2.42 -13.12
C LEU A 96 -7.98 1.22 -12.97
N GLU A 97 -8.53 0.01 -12.85
CA GLU A 97 -7.70 -1.20 -12.70
C GLU A 97 -6.81 -1.44 -13.91
N LEU A 98 -7.37 -1.32 -15.12
CA LEU A 98 -6.63 -1.47 -16.37
C LEU A 98 -5.52 -0.41 -16.49
N LYS A 99 -5.83 0.84 -16.12
CA LYS A 99 -4.86 1.94 -16.11
C LYS A 99 -3.72 1.71 -15.13
N CYS A 100 -4.03 1.23 -13.91
CA CYS A 100 -3.01 0.84 -12.93
C CYS A 100 -2.10 -0.27 -13.46
N LYS A 101 -2.69 -1.30 -14.08
CA LYS A 101 -1.94 -2.41 -14.66
C LYS A 101 -1.02 -1.95 -15.79
N GLN A 102 -1.55 -1.16 -16.73
CA GLN A 102 -0.77 -0.62 -17.85
C GLN A 102 0.35 0.31 -17.37
N PHE A 103 0.08 1.16 -16.37
CA PHE A 103 1.06 2.05 -15.78
C PHE A 103 2.24 1.25 -15.18
N VAL A 104 1.95 0.31 -14.29
CA VAL A 104 2.98 -0.48 -13.61
C VAL A 104 3.78 -1.34 -14.58
N CYS A 105 3.14 -1.94 -15.60
CA CYS A 105 3.85 -2.76 -16.61
C CYS A 105 4.81 -1.94 -17.49
N ARG A 106 4.55 -0.64 -17.67
CA ARG A 106 5.42 0.26 -18.44
C ARG A 106 6.50 0.92 -17.60
N ASP A 107 6.37 0.88 -16.27
CA ASP A 107 7.35 1.49 -15.38
C ASP A 107 8.64 0.68 -15.34
N ASN A 108 9.77 1.37 -15.40
CA ASN A 108 11.10 0.76 -15.33
C ASN A 108 11.27 -0.06 -14.04
N CYS A 109 10.61 0.32 -12.95
CA CYS A 109 10.64 -0.42 -11.69
C CYS A 109 10.17 -1.87 -11.83
N TYR A 110 9.23 -2.15 -12.75
CA TYR A 110 8.74 -3.50 -13.01
C TYR A 110 9.81 -4.39 -13.66
N GLN A 111 10.64 -3.81 -14.52
CA GLN A 111 11.71 -4.54 -15.21
C GLN A 111 12.85 -4.94 -14.26
N TYR A 112 13.09 -4.15 -13.22
CA TYR A 112 14.13 -4.41 -12.22
C TYR A 112 13.67 -5.26 -11.03
N LYS A 113 12.36 -5.49 -10.87
CA LYS A 113 11.86 -6.42 -9.87
C LYS A 113 12.14 -7.85 -10.30
N ASN A 114 12.86 -8.59 -9.46
CA ASN A 114 13.13 -10.01 -9.67
C ASN A 114 11.79 -10.76 -9.84
N GLN A 115 11.48 -11.09 -11.10
CA GLN A 115 10.34 -11.92 -11.46
C GLN A 115 10.76 -13.39 -11.41
N GLY A 116 11.29 -13.82 -10.26
CA GLY A 116 11.56 -15.24 -10.03
C GLY A 116 10.24 -16.04 -10.19
N ARG A 117 10.33 -17.23 -10.77
CA ARG A 117 9.22 -18.19 -10.68
C ARG A 117 8.87 -18.35 -9.21
N GLY A 118 7.66 -18.01 -8.83
CA GLY A 118 7.19 -18.27 -7.48
C GLY A 118 7.42 -19.74 -7.15
N TYR A 119 7.84 -20.04 -5.94
CA TYR A 119 8.06 -21.42 -5.46
C TYR A 119 6.74 -22.23 -5.36
N GLY A 120 5.65 -21.74 -5.97
CA GLY A 120 4.31 -22.30 -5.83
C GLY A 120 3.58 -21.77 -4.60
N PHE A 121 2.35 -22.23 -4.41
CA PHE A 121 1.62 -21.98 -3.17
C PHE A 121 2.21 -22.86 -2.10
N LEU A 122 2.63 -22.26 -0.98
CA LEU A 122 2.89 -23.04 0.22
C LEU A 122 1.59 -23.78 0.60
N PRO A 123 1.68 -25.04 1.01
CA PRO A 123 0.50 -25.73 1.49
C PRO A 123 -0.17 -24.91 2.60
N PRO A 124 -1.50 -24.92 2.66
CA PRO A 124 -2.21 -24.21 3.72
C PRO A 124 -1.71 -24.76 5.07
N ARG A 125 -1.21 -23.88 5.91
CA ARG A 125 -0.77 -24.20 7.25
C ARG A 125 -1.96 -24.04 8.17
N GLU A 126 -2.22 -25.02 9.01
CA GLU A 126 -3.20 -24.86 10.08
C GLU A 126 -2.76 -23.73 10.99
N ALA A 127 -3.66 -22.76 11.19
CA ALA A 127 -3.35 -21.64 12.05
C ALA A 127 -3.30 -22.12 13.51
N ASN A 128 -2.14 -22.03 14.12
CA ASN A 128 -2.01 -22.25 15.55
C ASN A 128 -2.59 -21.02 16.27
N THR A 129 -3.61 -21.24 17.10
CA THR A 129 -4.32 -20.17 17.81
C THR A 129 -3.91 -20.05 19.27
N ALA A 130 -3.10 -20.97 19.78
CA ALA A 130 -2.62 -20.94 21.15
C ALA A 130 -1.31 -20.16 21.24
N PRO A 131 -1.23 -19.09 22.04
CA PRO A 131 0.00 -18.34 22.28
C PRO A 131 1.12 -19.26 22.77
N TRP A 132 2.33 -19.03 22.26
CA TRP A 132 3.57 -19.75 22.63
C TRP A 132 3.59 -21.27 22.32
N ASN A 133 2.59 -21.76 21.58
CA ASN A 133 2.61 -23.16 21.14
C ASN A 133 3.57 -23.38 19.96
N GLU A 134 3.84 -22.34 19.22
CA GLU A 134 4.82 -22.30 18.14
C GLU A 134 5.60 -20.99 18.23
N VAL A 135 6.92 -21.07 18.09
CA VAL A 135 7.82 -19.91 18.20
C VAL A 135 8.74 -19.86 16.99
N ALA A 136 8.82 -18.70 16.37
CA ALA A 136 9.83 -18.42 15.35
C ALA A 136 11.10 -17.90 16.05
N VAL A 137 12.22 -18.59 15.87
CA VAL A 137 13.50 -18.22 16.47
C VAL A 137 14.49 -17.88 15.36
N ASP A 138 15.18 -16.76 15.47
CA ASP A 138 16.19 -16.32 14.51
C ASP A 138 17.39 -15.68 15.22
N LEU A 139 18.56 -15.81 14.58
CA LEU A 139 19.82 -15.25 15.06
C LEU A 139 20.21 -14.07 14.18
N ILE A 140 20.21 -12.89 14.75
CA ILE A 140 20.53 -11.66 14.03
C ILE A 140 21.87 -11.07 14.46
N GLY A 141 22.57 -10.41 13.51
CA GLY A 141 23.92 -9.87 13.66
C GLY A 141 24.99 -10.75 12.99
N PRO A 142 26.29 -10.53 13.23
CA PRO A 142 26.84 -9.57 14.21
C PRO A 142 26.72 -8.11 13.79
N TRP A 143 26.48 -7.23 14.78
CA TRP A 143 26.64 -5.80 14.61
C TRP A 143 27.88 -5.30 15.33
N LYS A 144 28.58 -4.36 14.71
CA LYS A 144 29.71 -3.69 15.29
C LYS A 144 29.31 -2.24 15.58
N VAL A 145 29.48 -1.82 16.81
CA VAL A 145 29.19 -0.47 17.29
C VAL A 145 30.40 0.06 18.04
N THR A 146 30.84 1.27 17.73
CA THR A 146 31.91 1.91 18.47
C THR A 146 31.31 2.84 19.53
N VAL A 147 31.57 2.52 20.78
CA VAL A 147 31.16 3.34 21.94
C VAL A 147 32.41 3.74 22.73
N ASN A 148 32.64 5.04 22.88
CA ASN A 148 33.83 5.58 23.58
C ASN A 148 35.15 4.96 23.06
N GLU A 149 35.34 4.95 21.75
CA GLU A 149 36.50 4.40 21.04
C GLU A 149 36.72 2.89 21.19
N ILE A 150 35.77 2.18 21.80
CA ILE A 150 35.80 0.71 21.95
C ILE A 150 34.84 0.11 20.93
N GLU A 151 35.36 -0.77 20.06
CA GLU A 151 34.52 -1.54 19.13
C GLU A 151 33.86 -2.71 19.88
N LEU A 152 32.54 -2.69 19.90
CA LEU A 152 31.71 -3.73 20.49
C LEU A 152 31.02 -4.51 19.37
N GLU A 153 31.19 -5.84 19.36
CA GLU A 153 30.42 -6.76 18.52
C GLU A 153 29.32 -7.39 19.35
N PHE A 154 28.10 -7.42 18.83
CA PHE A 154 27.01 -8.13 19.49
C PHE A 154 26.10 -8.83 18.49
N LYS A 155 25.48 -9.89 18.97
CA LYS A 155 24.48 -10.71 18.29
C LYS A 155 23.26 -10.81 19.18
N ALA A 156 22.10 -11.00 18.61
CA ALA A 156 20.88 -11.24 19.36
C ALA A 156 20.16 -12.48 18.82
N LEU A 157 19.63 -13.25 19.75
CA LEU A 157 18.62 -14.26 19.47
C LEU A 157 17.27 -13.59 19.58
N THR A 158 16.46 -13.69 18.54
CA THR A 158 15.08 -13.21 18.54
C THR A 158 14.12 -14.38 18.61
N CYS A 159 13.05 -14.21 19.35
CA CYS A 159 12.00 -15.18 19.52
C CYS A 159 10.67 -14.47 19.31
N ILE A 160 9.84 -14.94 18.39
CA ILE A 160 8.56 -14.32 18.05
C ILE A 160 7.46 -15.37 18.14
N ASP A 161 6.42 -15.08 18.92
CA ASP A 161 5.17 -15.82 18.88
C ASP A 161 4.31 -15.34 17.71
N PRO A 162 4.04 -16.16 16.66
CA PRO A 162 3.28 -15.74 15.50
C PRO A 162 1.80 -15.48 15.78
N VAL A 163 1.29 -15.90 16.94
CA VAL A 163 -0.12 -15.70 17.34
C VAL A 163 -0.32 -14.31 17.92
N THR A 164 0.51 -13.92 18.88
CA THR A 164 0.41 -12.62 19.57
C THR A 164 1.27 -11.54 18.92
N ASN A 165 2.22 -11.89 18.06
CA ASN A 165 3.31 -11.05 17.55
C ASN A 165 4.20 -10.47 18.66
N LEU A 166 4.18 -11.06 19.85
CA LEU A 166 5.12 -10.70 20.91
C LEU A 166 6.51 -11.18 20.51
N ALA A 167 7.48 -10.27 20.54
CA ALA A 167 8.86 -10.55 20.20
C ALA A 167 9.77 -10.28 21.39
N GLU A 168 10.69 -11.19 21.65
CA GLU A 168 11.77 -11.03 22.61
C GLU A 168 13.12 -11.07 21.89
N ALA A 169 14.08 -10.29 22.37
CA ALA A 169 15.43 -10.27 21.85
C ALA A 169 16.44 -10.37 23.00
N ILE A 170 17.29 -11.38 22.94
CA ILE A 170 18.28 -11.65 23.98
C ILE A 170 19.68 -11.51 23.36
N ARG A 171 20.54 -10.69 23.97
CA ARG A 171 21.93 -10.59 23.56
C ARG A 171 22.68 -11.88 23.84
N ILE A 172 23.37 -12.39 22.83
CA ILE A 172 24.22 -13.58 22.98
C ILE A 172 25.66 -13.27 22.55
N ASN A 173 26.61 -13.84 23.31
CA ASN A 173 28.03 -13.67 23.02
C ASN A 173 28.61 -14.86 22.22
N ASN A 174 28.05 -16.07 22.35
CA ASN A 174 28.52 -17.29 21.71
C ASN A 174 27.44 -17.92 20.82
N LYS A 175 27.86 -18.56 19.70
CA LYS A 175 26.97 -19.24 18.74
C LYS A 175 26.83 -20.74 19.00
N THR A 176 27.11 -21.24 20.18
CA THR A 176 26.98 -22.67 20.43
C THR A 176 25.52 -23.05 20.68
N SER A 177 25.07 -24.16 20.12
CA SER A 177 23.70 -24.67 20.28
C SER A 177 23.30 -24.84 21.76
N ARG A 178 24.26 -25.10 22.64
CA ARG A 178 24.07 -25.22 24.08
C ARG A 178 23.66 -23.89 24.73
N HIS A 179 24.24 -22.75 24.27
CA HIS A 179 23.91 -21.40 24.77
C HIS A 179 22.61 -20.86 24.22
N ILE A 180 22.05 -21.50 23.22
CA ILE A 180 20.75 -21.09 22.61
C ILE A 180 19.61 -21.89 23.26
N ALA A 181 19.92 -23.06 23.86
CA ALA A 181 18.93 -23.93 24.46
C ALA A 181 18.69 -23.68 25.96
N ASP A 182 19.64 -23.03 26.65
CA ASP A 182 19.53 -22.60 28.04
C ASP A 182 18.88 -21.21 28.12
#